data_774509fe355571e4923c19d3d45f14d7
#
_entry.id   774509fe355571e4923c19d3d45f14d7
#
_cell.length_a   1.000
_cell.length_b   1.000
_cell.length_c   1.000
_cell.angle_alpha   90.00
_cell.angle_beta   90.00
_cell.angle_gamma   90.00
#
_symmetry.space_group_name_H-M   'P 1'
#
loop_
_entity.id
_entity.type
_entity.pdbx_description
1 polymer ?
#
loop_
_entity_poly.entity_id
_entity_poly.type
_entity_poly.pdbx_seq_one_letter_code
_entity_poly.pdbx_strand_id
1 'polypeptide(L)'
;MGIRVVPNETVPAKIYRHLLPHERQVITVRFHPAVLIGPVAVVLGGLAIAGLLSTTVAHGNGTALLVIWGLWGLLMIRLLLKIWLWLEDYFVVTSQRLLLATGIFTRTINMMPLSKVTDMRFERSAWGRVLGYGKFVVESAGQDQALQTVDFLPYPEQLYLEVCGLIFKDKGDSDD
;
A
#
# COMPACT_ATOMS: atom_id res chain seq x y z
N MET A 1 11.58 -8.03 25.87
CA MET A 1 10.29 -7.38 26.19
C MET A 1 9.81 -6.72 24.90
N GLY A 2 9.12 -7.50 24.04
CA GLY A 2 8.74 -7.06 22.71
C GLY A 2 7.46 -6.23 22.77
N ILE A 3 7.56 -4.96 22.44
CA ILE A 3 6.39 -4.11 22.23
C ILE A 3 5.81 -4.51 20.86
N ARG A 4 4.82 -5.39 20.87
CA ARG A 4 3.96 -5.64 19.70
C ARG A 4 3.09 -4.41 19.49
N VAL A 5 3.49 -3.53 18.60
CA VAL A 5 2.73 -2.32 18.27
C VAL A 5 2.23 -2.33 16.81
N VAL A 6 2.68 -3.29 15.99
CA VAL A 6 2.13 -3.45 14.65
C VAL A 6 0.85 -4.30 14.75
N PRO A 7 -0.33 -3.77 14.38
CA PRO A 7 -1.54 -4.59 14.33
C PRO A 7 -1.29 -5.72 13.33
N ASN A 8 -1.19 -6.94 13.85
CA ASN A 8 -1.10 -8.14 13.04
C ASN A 8 -2.50 -8.39 12.48
N GLU A 9 -2.80 -7.79 11.34
CA GLU A 9 -4.05 -8.05 10.65
C GLU A 9 -4.03 -9.53 10.21
N THR A 10 -5.14 -10.22 10.46
CA THR A 10 -5.30 -11.61 10.02
C THR A 10 -5.16 -11.68 8.51
N VAL A 11 -4.18 -12.45 8.04
CA VAL A 11 -3.98 -12.65 6.59
C VAL A 11 -5.28 -13.16 5.98
N PRO A 12 -5.78 -12.52 4.92
CA PRO A 12 -6.90 -13.07 4.18
C PRO A 12 -6.61 -14.53 3.78
N ALA A 13 -7.58 -15.42 3.96
CA ALA A 13 -7.45 -16.84 3.63
C ALA A 13 -6.90 -17.11 2.22
N LYS A 14 -7.01 -16.12 1.34
CA LYS A 14 -6.50 -16.13 -0.03
C LYS A 14 -4.97 -16.09 -0.12
N ILE A 15 -4.27 -15.49 0.86
CA ILE A 15 -2.80 -15.40 0.88
C ILE A 15 -2.21 -16.64 1.56
N TYR A 16 -2.94 -17.26 2.48
CA TYR A 16 -2.54 -18.51 3.14
C TYR A 16 -2.18 -19.64 2.16
N ARG A 17 -2.81 -19.68 1.00
CA ARG A 17 -2.51 -20.68 -0.04
C ARG A 17 -1.11 -20.54 -0.66
N HIS A 18 -0.45 -19.41 -0.46
CA HIS A 18 0.87 -19.12 -1.03
C HIS A 18 1.98 -19.19 0.02
N LEU A 19 1.64 -19.46 1.28
CA LEU A 19 2.59 -19.69 2.36
C LEU A 19 3.01 -21.16 2.40
N LEU A 20 4.30 -21.41 2.59
CA LEU A 20 4.83 -22.76 2.78
C LEU A 20 4.47 -23.29 4.17
N PRO A 21 4.28 -24.62 4.35
CA PRO A 21 3.88 -25.21 5.62
C PRO A 21 4.84 -24.91 6.81
N HIS A 22 6.08 -24.57 6.52
CA HIS A 22 7.14 -24.30 7.51
C HIS A 22 7.42 -22.80 7.66
N GLU A 23 6.73 -21.95 6.91
CA GLU A 23 6.92 -20.52 6.91
C GLU A 23 6.05 -19.85 7.96
N ARG A 24 6.68 -19.18 8.93
CA ARG A 24 5.96 -18.42 9.94
C ARG A 24 5.68 -17.02 9.41
N GLN A 25 4.42 -16.63 9.43
CA GLN A 25 4.03 -15.25 9.21
C GLN A 25 4.51 -14.42 10.40
N VAL A 26 5.22 -13.33 10.13
CA VAL A 26 5.71 -12.43 11.17
C VAL A 26 4.85 -11.20 11.26
N ILE A 27 4.57 -10.52 10.13
CA ILE A 27 3.82 -9.28 10.09
C ILE A 27 2.96 -9.23 8.83
N THR A 28 1.73 -8.72 8.97
CA THR A 28 0.88 -8.32 7.84
C THR A 28 0.42 -6.90 8.06
N VAL A 29 0.64 -6.03 7.09
CA VAL A 29 0.21 -4.63 7.12
C VAL A 29 -0.54 -4.26 5.85
N ARG A 30 -1.59 -3.45 6.02
CA ARG A 30 -2.28 -2.75 4.93
C ARG A 30 -1.60 -1.44 4.63
N PHE A 31 -1.75 -0.99 3.40
CA PHE A 31 -1.32 0.36 3.02
C PHE A 31 -2.07 1.44 3.78
N HIS A 32 -1.36 2.50 4.15
CA HIS A 32 -1.94 3.60 4.90
C HIS A 32 -3.01 4.33 4.05
N PRO A 33 -4.18 4.71 4.63
CA PRO A 33 -5.26 5.38 3.89
C PRO A 33 -4.85 6.73 3.28
N ALA A 34 -3.70 7.28 3.64
CA ALA A 34 -3.15 8.49 3.02
C ALA A 34 -3.02 8.39 1.49
N VAL A 35 -2.93 7.18 0.92
CA VAL A 35 -2.94 6.96 -0.54
C VAL A 35 -4.24 7.48 -1.19
N LEU A 36 -5.33 7.57 -0.44
CA LEU A 36 -6.64 8.04 -0.90
C LEU A 36 -6.80 9.57 -0.84
N ILE A 37 -5.91 10.30 -0.15
CA ILE A 37 -6.02 11.76 0.02
C ILE A 37 -6.04 12.45 -1.35
N GLY A 38 -5.16 12.09 -2.27
CA GLY A 38 -5.13 12.67 -3.61
C GLY A 38 -6.43 12.43 -4.39
N PRO A 39 -6.88 11.18 -4.58
CA PRO A 39 -8.16 10.88 -5.22
C PRO A 39 -9.37 11.57 -4.57
N VAL A 40 -9.44 11.63 -3.24
CA VAL A 40 -10.52 12.33 -2.51
C VAL A 40 -10.46 13.83 -2.78
N ALA A 41 -9.30 14.45 -2.73
CA ALA A 41 -9.14 15.88 -3.04
C ALA A 41 -9.59 16.22 -4.47
N VAL A 42 -9.30 15.34 -5.45
CA VAL A 42 -9.75 15.50 -6.84
C VAL A 42 -11.29 15.44 -6.94
N VAL A 43 -11.94 14.52 -6.24
CA VAL A 43 -13.41 14.41 -6.24
C VAL A 43 -14.06 15.61 -5.57
N LEU A 44 -13.52 16.08 -4.44
CA LEU A 44 -14.02 17.26 -3.74
C LEU A 44 -13.82 18.54 -4.57
N GLY A 45 -12.65 18.70 -5.19
CA GLY A 45 -12.38 19.80 -6.11
C GLY A 45 -13.32 19.77 -7.33
N GLY A 46 -13.53 18.58 -7.90
CA GLY A 46 -14.47 18.36 -8.99
C GLY A 46 -15.92 18.70 -8.61
N LEU A 47 -16.33 18.38 -7.37
CA LEU A 47 -17.64 18.74 -6.85
C LEU A 47 -17.83 20.27 -6.77
N ALA A 48 -16.83 20.97 -6.22
CA ALA A 48 -16.85 22.43 -6.13
C ALA A 48 -16.95 23.09 -7.54
N ILE A 49 -16.16 22.58 -8.49
CA ILE A 49 -16.18 23.05 -9.88
C ILE A 49 -17.53 22.74 -10.54
N ALA A 50 -18.05 21.53 -10.38
CA ALA A 50 -19.35 21.15 -10.93
C ALA A 50 -20.47 22.02 -10.36
N GLY A 51 -20.46 22.32 -9.06
CA GLY A 51 -21.41 23.24 -8.42
C GLY A 51 -21.35 24.66 -9.02
N LEU A 52 -20.15 25.22 -9.13
CA LEU A 52 -19.90 26.54 -9.74
C LEU A 52 -20.40 26.59 -11.20
N LEU A 53 -20.02 25.63 -12.02
CA LEU A 53 -20.43 25.57 -13.43
C LEU A 53 -21.96 25.39 -13.58
N SER A 54 -22.58 24.65 -12.68
CA SER A 54 -24.04 24.47 -12.68
C SER A 54 -24.78 25.77 -12.47
N THR A 55 -24.25 26.66 -11.62
CA THR A 55 -24.92 27.96 -11.34
C THR A 55 -24.57 29.05 -12.35
N THR A 56 -23.40 29.02 -12.97
CA THR A 56 -22.90 30.08 -13.84
C THR A 56 -23.13 29.81 -15.32
N VAL A 57 -22.84 28.60 -15.81
CA VAL A 57 -22.80 28.26 -17.24
C VAL A 57 -24.01 27.45 -17.68
N ALA A 58 -24.52 26.58 -16.82
CA ALA A 58 -25.58 25.64 -17.17
C ALA A 58 -27.01 26.17 -16.88
N HIS A 59 -27.17 27.46 -16.60
CA HIS A 59 -28.49 28.06 -16.33
C HIS A 59 -29.45 27.79 -17.48
N GLY A 60 -30.48 26.98 -17.25
CA GLY A 60 -31.51 26.62 -18.24
C GLY A 60 -31.09 25.59 -19.29
N ASN A 61 -29.85 25.10 -19.28
CA ASN A 61 -29.38 24.10 -20.23
C ASN A 61 -29.22 22.72 -19.57
N GLY A 62 -30.28 21.88 -19.67
CA GLY A 62 -30.29 20.54 -19.09
C GLY A 62 -29.17 19.59 -19.61
N THR A 63 -28.79 19.72 -20.87
CA THR A 63 -27.72 18.92 -21.47
C THR A 63 -26.36 19.25 -20.83
N ALA A 64 -26.08 20.54 -20.62
CA ALA A 64 -24.85 20.97 -19.94
C ALA A 64 -24.79 20.44 -18.49
N LEU A 65 -25.90 20.47 -17.78
CA LEU A 65 -25.98 19.88 -16.42
C LEU A 65 -25.70 18.39 -16.44
N LEU A 66 -26.28 17.63 -17.37
CA LEU A 66 -26.01 16.18 -17.47
C LEU A 66 -24.53 15.87 -17.74
N VAL A 67 -23.87 16.65 -18.60
CA VAL A 67 -22.45 16.49 -18.90
C VAL A 67 -21.59 16.78 -17.66
N ILE A 68 -21.82 17.90 -16.96
CA ILE A 68 -21.06 18.30 -15.79
C ILE A 68 -21.18 17.25 -14.69
N TRP A 69 -22.37 16.82 -14.35
CA TRP A 69 -22.62 15.83 -13.31
C TRP A 69 -22.20 14.42 -13.73
N GLY A 70 -22.27 14.09 -15.03
CA GLY A 70 -21.76 12.86 -15.60
C GLY A 70 -20.24 12.74 -15.44
N LEU A 71 -19.50 13.81 -15.74
CA LEU A 71 -18.05 13.86 -15.54
C LEU A 71 -17.67 13.73 -14.05
N TRP A 72 -18.37 14.41 -13.16
CA TRP A 72 -18.16 14.26 -11.73
C TRP A 72 -18.48 12.83 -11.26
N GLY A 73 -19.56 12.22 -11.78
CA GLY A 73 -19.91 10.84 -11.51
C GLY A 73 -18.79 9.84 -11.90
N LEU A 74 -18.12 10.08 -13.04
CA LEU A 74 -16.96 9.28 -13.46
C LEU A 74 -15.79 9.41 -12.47
N LEU A 75 -15.52 10.62 -11.93
CA LEU A 75 -14.51 10.81 -10.89
C LEU A 75 -14.88 10.05 -9.61
N MET A 76 -16.17 10.02 -9.24
CA MET A 76 -16.66 9.26 -8.09
C MET A 76 -16.48 7.75 -8.30
N ILE A 77 -16.85 7.22 -9.46
CA ILE A 77 -16.63 5.80 -9.80
C ILE A 77 -15.13 5.45 -9.70
N ARG A 78 -14.28 6.32 -10.27
CA ARG A 78 -12.81 6.13 -10.17
C ARG A 78 -12.33 6.10 -8.71
N LEU A 79 -12.87 6.96 -7.84
CA LEU A 79 -12.54 6.96 -6.41
C LEU A 79 -12.97 5.64 -5.75
N LEU A 80 -14.19 5.17 -6.02
CA LEU A 80 -14.70 3.92 -5.47
C LEU A 80 -13.83 2.71 -5.89
N LEU A 81 -13.43 2.67 -7.15
CA LEU A 81 -12.48 1.64 -7.65
C LEU A 81 -11.12 1.73 -6.94
N LYS A 82 -10.60 2.95 -6.71
CA LYS A 82 -9.35 3.15 -5.96
C LYS A 82 -9.46 2.70 -4.50
N ILE A 83 -10.58 2.97 -3.84
CA ILE A 83 -10.84 2.50 -2.47
C ILE A 83 -10.89 0.98 -2.45
N TRP A 84 -11.58 0.37 -3.40
CA TRP A 84 -11.69 -1.09 -3.49
C TRP A 84 -10.32 -1.76 -3.71
N LEU A 85 -9.50 -1.22 -4.64
CA LEU A 85 -8.13 -1.67 -4.86
C LEU A 85 -7.31 -1.59 -3.57
N TRP A 86 -7.36 -0.45 -2.88
CA TRP A 86 -6.63 -0.25 -1.62
C TRP A 86 -7.04 -1.25 -0.52
N LEU A 87 -8.31 -1.68 -0.48
CA LEU A 87 -8.79 -2.67 0.50
C LEU A 87 -8.19 -4.07 0.30
N GLU A 88 -7.75 -4.39 -0.92
CA GLU A 88 -7.20 -5.71 -1.28
C GLU A 88 -5.66 -5.74 -1.31
N ASP A 89 -4.99 -4.59 -1.14
CA ASP A 89 -3.54 -4.49 -1.16
C ASP A 89 -2.95 -4.76 0.23
N TYR A 90 -2.02 -5.74 0.31
CA TYR A 90 -1.36 -6.15 1.54
C TYR A 90 0.14 -6.30 1.35
N PHE A 91 0.89 -5.88 2.36
CA PHE A 91 2.31 -6.18 2.51
C PHE A 91 2.50 -7.20 3.64
N VAL A 92 3.13 -8.32 3.33
CA VAL A 92 3.33 -9.44 4.27
C VAL A 92 4.81 -9.72 4.40
N VAL A 93 5.30 -9.79 5.62
CA VAL A 93 6.65 -10.21 5.98
C VAL A 93 6.55 -11.59 6.62
N THR A 94 7.29 -12.54 6.07
CA THR A 94 7.42 -13.88 6.63
C THR A 94 8.84 -14.10 7.16
N SER A 95 9.09 -15.25 7.76
CA SER A 95 10.42 -15.63 8.24
C SER A 95 11.47 -15.79 7.14
N GLN A 96 11.06 -15.92 5.85
CA GLN A 96 11.97 -16.23 4.74
C GLN A 96 11.89 -15.25 3.57
N ARG A 97 10.80 -14.50 3.42
CA ARG A 97 10.55 -13.62 2.28
C ARG A 97 9.63 -12.45 2.58
N LEU A 98 9.77 -11.43 1.75
CA LEU A 98 8.83 -10.32 1.65
C LEU A 98 7.81 -10.63 0.55
N LEU A 99 6.54 -10.37 0.81
CA LEU A 99 5.43 -10.59 -0.11
C LEU A 99 4.64 -9.29 -0.26
N LEU A 100 4.45 -8.87 -1.50
CA LEU A 100 3.58 -7.75 -1.85
C LEU A 100 2.43 -8.28 -2.71
N ALA A 101 1.25 -8.36 -2.14
CA ALA A 101 0.05 -8.76 -2.85
C ALA A 101 -0.75 -7.51 -3.24
N THR A 102 -0.91 -7.30 -4.55
CA THR A 102 -1.65 -6.17 -5.11
C THR A 102 -2.63 -6.61 -6.20
N GLY A 103 -3.72 -5.85 -6.36
CA GLY A 103 -4.69 -5.99 -7.43
C GLY A 103 -5.88 -6.89 -7.12
N ILE A 104 -7.03 -6.59 -7.78
CA ILE A 104 -8.29 -7.31 -7.62
C ILE A 104 -8.55 -8.25 -8.80
N PHE A 105 -8.50 -7.73 -10.02
CA PHE A 105 -8.78 -8.48 -11.25
C PHE A 105 -7.58 -9.31 -11.68
N THR A 106 -6.41 -8.68 -11.74
CA THR A 106 -5.14 -9.36 -11.96
C THR A 106 -4.34 -9.27 -10.68
N ARG A 107 -4.24 -10.38 -9.95
CA ARG A 107 -3.43 -10.45 -8.74
C ARG A 107 -1.98 -10.59 -9.11
N THR A 108 -1.20 -9.64 -8.67
CA THR A 108 0.25 -9.71 -8.74
C THR A 108 0.78 -9.98 -7.33
N ILE A 109 1.51 -11.08 -7.17
CA ILE A 109 2.21 -11.41 -5.93
C ILE A 109 3.69 -11.30 -6.22
N ASN A 110 4.28 -10.21 -5.78
CA ASN A 110 5.72 -10.02 -5.84
C ASN A 110 6.35 -10.63 -4.59
N MET A 111 7.35 -11.48 -4.79
CA MET A 111 8.06 -12.15 -3.70
C MET A 111 9.54 -11.81 -3.78
N MET A 112 10.14 -11.51 -2.63
CA MET A 112 11.57 -11.32 -2.51
C MET A 112 12.09 -12.13 -1.31
N PRO A 113 12.95 -13.14 -1.53
CA PRO A 113 13.61 -13.86 -0.43
C PRO A 113 14.48 -12.92 0.40
N LEU A 114 14.43 -13.03 1.73
CA LEU A 114 15.25 -12.19 2.63
C LEU A 114 16.75 -12.38 2.37
N SER A 115 17.17 -13.58 1.93
CA SER A 115 18.57 -13.89 1.57
C SER A 115 19.09 -13.09 0.36
N LYS A 116 18.20 -12.56 -0.50
CA LYS A 116 18.58 -11.73 -1.66
C LYS A 116 18.53 -10.22 -1.36
N VAL A 117 18.08 -9.82 -0.19
CA VAL A 117 18.07 -8.44 0.23
C VAL A 117 19.49 -8.00 0.55
N THR A 118 20.00 -7.03 -0.20
CA THR A 118 21.34 -6.46 -0.03
C THR A 118 21.33 -5.19 0.79
N ASP A 119 20.34 -4.34 0.58
CA ASP A 119 20.16 -3.11 1.34
C ASP A 119 18.67 -2.81 1.55
N MET A 120 18.39 -2.18 2.67
CA MET A 120 17.05 -1.74 3.03
C MET A 120 17.11 -0.32 3.54
N ARG A 121 16.28 0.53 2.95
CA ARG A 121 16.17 1.92 3.32
C ARG A 121 14.72 2.27 3.56
N PHE A 122 14.51 3.06 4.58
CA PHE A 122 13.19 3.59 4.80
C PHE A 122 13.24 5.13 4.77
N GLU A 123 12.30 5.71 4.07
CA GLU A 123 12.20 7.15 3.86
C GLU A 123 10.87 7.66 4.42
N ARG A 124 10.92 8.80 5.09
CA ARG A 124 9.73 9.52 5.53
C ARG A 124 9.68 10.90 4.89
N SER A 125 8.63 11.16 4.14
CA SER A 125 8.32 12.54 3.72
C SER A 125 7.82 13.37 4.91
N ALA A 126 7.81 14.70 4.78
CA ALA A 126 7.26 15.58 5.80
C ALA A 126 5.80 15.22 6.13
N TRP A 127 4.98 14.96 5.13
CA TRP A 127 3.60 14.49 5.27
C TRP A 127 3.52 13.09 5.88
N GLY A 128 4.42 12.19 5.51
CA GLY A 128 4.53 10.87 6.09
C GLY A 128 4.84 10.89 7.59
N ARG A 129 5.62 11.89 8.05
CA ARG A 129 5.92 12.09 9.47
C ARG A 129 4.69 12.52 10.27
N VAL A 130 3.87 13.41 9.70
CA VAL A 130 2.63 13.90 10.34
C VAL A 130 1.54 12.84 10.33
N LEU A 131 1.38 12.11 9.22
CA LEU A 131 0.31 11.14 9.03
C LEU A 131 0.67 9.71 9.47
N GLY A 132 1.96 9.43 9.81
CA GLY A 132 2.36 8.13 10.32
C GLY A 132 2.67 7.07 9.26
N TYR A 133 2.95 7.46 8.00
CA TYR A 133 3.34 6.54 6.93
C TYR A 133 4.76 6.80 6.42
N GLY A 134 5.32 5.82 5.73
CA GLY A 134 6.63 5.95 5.08
C GLY A 134 6.71 5.13 3.81
N LYS A 135 7.86 5.25 3.16
CA LYS A 135 8.26 4.53 1.97
C LYS A 135 9.37 3.54 2.34
N PHE A 136 9.19 2.31 1.98
CA PHE A 136 10.16 1.24 2.19
C PHE A 136 10.82 0.91 0.87
N VAL A 137 12.14 1.00 0.82
CA VAL A 137 12.95 0.69 -0.36
C VAL A 137 13.79 -0.52 -0.04
N VAL A 138 13.68 -1.55 -0.85
CA VAL A 138 14.45 -2.79 -0.72
C VAL A 138 15.27 -2.97 -1.98
N GLU A 139 16.57 -3.12 -1.82
CA GLU A 139 17.50 -3.39 -2.91
C GLU A 139 17.90 -4.87 -2.91
N SER A 140 17.92 -5.47 -4.09
CA SER A 140 18.29 -6.87 -4.29
C SER A 140 19.52 -6.98 -5.18
N ALA A 141 20.32 -8.00 -4.97
CA ALA A 141 21.52 -8.31 -5.79
C ALA A 141 21.20 -8.72 -7.25
N GLY A 142 19.93 -8.80 -7.67
CA GLY A 142 19.51 -9.19 -9.03
C GLY A 142 18.89 -8.04 -9.81
N GLN A 143 18.85 -8.16 -11.16
CA GLN A 143 18.29 -7.15 -12.05
C GLN A 143 16.75 -7.08 -12.03
N ASP A 144 16.05 -8.14 -11.64
CA ASP A 144 14.59 -8.20 -11.55
C ASP A 144 14.12 -7.78 -10.15
N GLN A 145 13.92 -6.48 -9.98
CA GLN A 145 13.55 -5.87 -8.70
C GLN A 145 12.02 -5.76 -8.56
N ALA A 146 11.35 -6.87 -8.27
CA ALA A 146 9.90 -6.90 -8.12
C ALA A 146 9.37 -6.13 -6.90
N LEU A 147 10.23 -5.81 -5.90
CA LEU A 147 9.89 -5.14 -4.63
C LEU A 147 10.79 -3.94 -4.34
N GLN A 148 11.18 -3.18 -5.36
CA GLN A 148 12.13 -2.08 -5.19
C GLN A 148 11.61 -0.97 -4.26
N THR A 149 10.32 -0.69 -4.29
CA THR A 149 9.74 0.42 -3.54
C THR A 149 8.31 0.11 -3.13
N VAL A 150 8.01 0.26 -1.85
CA VAL A 150 6.66 0.13 -1.29
C VAL A 150 6.32 1.42 -0.56
N ASP A 151 5.39 2.19 -1.13
CA ASP A 151 4.94 3.47 -0.58
C ASP A 151 3.78 3.28 0.40
N PHE A 152 3.54 4.30 1.25
CA PHE A 152 2.41 4.35 2.18
C PHE A 152 2.32 3.20 3.18
N LEU A 153 3.46 2.67 3.64
CA LEU A 153 3.47 1.69 4.73
C LEU A 153 3.26 2.38 6.08
N PRO A 154 2.33 1.89 6.92
CA PRO A 154 2.17 2.36 8.28
C PRO A 154 3.31 1.85 9.16
N TYR A 155 3.63 2.58 10.22
CA TYR A 155 4.66 2.22 11.22
C TYR A 155 6.02 1.80 10.63
N PRO A 156 6.61 2.60 9.72
CA PRO A 156 7.77 2.18 8.95
C PRO A 156 9.01 1.88 9.79
N GLU A 157 9.22 2.57 10.92
CA GLU A 157 10.35 2.33 11.82
C GLU A 157 10.26 0.96 12.50
N GLN A 158 9.08 0.59 12.96
CA GLN A 158 8.85 -0.69 13.63
C GLN A 158 8.97 -1.84 12.63
N LEU A 159 8.42 -1.65 11.43
CA LEU A 159 8.53 -2.62 10.33
C LEU A 159 9.99 -2.84 9.94
N TYR A 160 10.79 -1.76 9.86
CA TYR A 160 12.22 -1.84 9.57
C TYR A 160 12.97 -2.65 10.64
N LEU A 161 12.74 -2.36 11.93
CA LEU A 161 13.39 -3.07 13.03
C LEU A 161 13.05 -4.56 13.06
N GLU A 162 11.79 -4.91 12.80
CA GLU A 162 11.35 -6.30 12.75
C GLU A 162 11.99 -7.06 11.57
N VAL A 163 12.02 -6.45 10.38
CA VAL A 163 12.67 -7.06 9.21
C VAL A 163 14.18 -7.20 9.42
N CYS A 164 14.85 -6.18 9.98
CA CYS A 164 16.26 -6.28 10.35
C CYS A 164 16.50 -7.42 11.36
N GLY A 165 15.64 -7.54 12.38
CA GLY A 165 15.71 -8.62 13.36
C GLY A 165 15.64 -10.01 12.74
N LEU A 166 14.82 -10.19 11.67
CA LEU A 166 14.74 -11.46 10.95
C LEU A 166 16.01 -11.76 10.13
N ILE A 167 16.53 -10.76 9.41
CA ILE A 167 17.73 -10.93 8.57
C ILE A 167 18.97 -11.25 9.42
N PHE A 168 19.15 -10.55 10.54
CA PHE A 168 20.30 -10.76 11.40
C PHE A 168 20.21 -12.06 12.19
N LYS A 169 19.02 -12.53 12.53
CA LYS A 169 18.82 -13.82 13.18
C LYS A 169 19.16 -15.00 12.25
N ASP A 170 18.77 -14.91 10.98
CA ASP A 170 19.04 -15.95 9.98
C ASP A 170 20.53 -16.08 9.66
N LYS A 171 21.29 -14.96 9.72
CA LYS A 171 22.75 -14.97 9.58
C LYS A 171 23.48 -15.56 10.78
N GLY A 172 22.95 -15.42 12.00
CA GLY A 172 23.55 -15.98 13.21
C GLY A 172 23.39 -17.50 13.32
N ASP A 173 22.29 -18.07 12.81
CA ASP A 173 22.04 -19.53 12.82
C ASP A 173 22.78 -20.29 11.69
N SER A 174 23.41 -19.59 10.73
CA SER A 174 24.16 -20.20 9.62
C SER A 174 25.66 -20.30 9.88
N ASP A 175 26.18 -19.72 10.96
CA ASP A 175 27.61 -19.71 11.31
C ASP A 175 27.96 -20.68 12.47
N ASP A 176 27.00 -21.46 12.99
CA ASP A 176 27.18 -22.57 13.96
C ASP A 176 26.91 -23.90 13.25
#